data_16c17e4e57e84e268d5443ebffee9a22
#
_entry.id   16c17e4e57e84e268d5443ebffee9a22
#
_cell.length_a   1.000
_cell.length_b   1.000
_cell.length_c   1.000
_cell.angle_alpha   90.00
_cell.angle_beta   90.00
_cell.angle_gamma   90.00
#
_symmetry.space_group_name_H-M   'P 1'
#
loop_
_entity.id
_entity.type
_entity.pdbx_description
1 polymer ?
#
loop_
_entity_poly.entity_id
_entity_poly.type
_entity_poly.pdbx_seq_one_letter_code
_entity_poly.pdbx_strand_id
1 'polypeptide(L)'
;MTTRTTNTTGATAQDYIVGGVRLPRPFRIRRLGHFGVNVHDPETAKDFYCKLLGLRISDEIDFSGRMPEEKMAPLGPRVGYFTRHGTDHHSFVIFPRRVMNALAGVPLTSDVTINQITWQAGSLREVVDGHE
;
A
#
# COMPACT_ATOMS: atom_id res chain seq x y z
N MET A 1 -21.53 9.49 34.04
CA MET A 1 -20.31 9.14 34.79
C MET A 1 -19.30 8.62 33.82
N THR A 2 -18.31 9.45 33.46
CA THR A 2 -17.36 9.15 32.34
C THR A 2 -16.13 8.49 32.96
N THR A 3 -15.98 7.20 32.74
CA THR A 3 -14.81 6.44 33.21
C THR A 3 -13.61 6.81 32.27
N ARG A 4 -12.67 7.52 32.87
CA ARG A 4 -11.44 7.96 32.19
C ARG A 4 -10.39 6.87 32.38
N THR A 5 -10.11 6.11 31.33
CA THR A 5 -8.99 5.17 31.32
C THR A 5 -7.73 5.93 30.88
N THR A 6 -6.80 6.11 31.81
CA THR A 6 -5.50 6.77 31.52
C THR A 6 -4.52 5.73 30.97
N ASN A 7 -4.14 5.86 29.72
CA ASN A 7 -3.00 5.13 29.17
C ASN A 7 -1.69 5.81 29.60
N THR A 8 -0.65 5.04 29.89
CA THR A 8 0.64 5.44 30.49
C THR A 8 1.47 6.46 29.69
N THR A 9 0.95 7.04 28.61
CA THR A 9 1.61 8.07 27.81
C THR A 9 0.98 9.46 27.92
N GLY A 10 0.06 9.68 28.86
CA GLY A 10 -0.50 11.01 29.12
C GLY A 10 -1.45 11.58 28.06
N ALA A 11 -1.68 10.91 26.97
CA ALA A 11 -2.69 11.29 25.98
C ALA A 11 -4.05 10.68 26.38
N THR A 12 -5.07 11.50 26.59
CA THR A 12 -6.44 11.05 26.77
C THR A 12 -6.93 10.41 25.47
N ALA A 13 -7.29 9.11 25.52
CA ALA A 13 -7.94 8.47 24.40
C ALA A 13 -9.23 9.23 24.05
N GLN A 14 -9.34 9.71 22.83
CA GLN A 14 -10.52 10.40 22.34
C GLN A 14 -11.37 9.40 21.56
N ASP A 15 -12.60 9.20 22.02
CA ASP A 15 -13.56 8.35 21.30
C ASP A 15 -14.19 9.10 20.13
N TYR A 16 -14.43 8.38 19.05
CA TYR A 16 -15.12 8.86 17.85
C TYR A 16 -16.39 8.03 17.61
N ILE A 17 -17.42 8.66 17.10
CA ILE A 17 -18.63 7.97 16.65
C ILE A 17 -18.58 7.88 15.13
N VAL A 18 -18.52 6.66 14.61
CA VAL A 18 -18.53 6.39 13.16
C VAL A 18 -19.68 5.41 12.87
N GLY A 19 -20.65 5.85 12.05
CA GLY A 19 -21.83 5.03 11.74
C GLY A 19 -22.63 4.59 12.99
N GLY A 20 -22.65 5.41 14.06
CA GLY A 20 -23.32 5.08 15.33
C GLY A 20 -22.51 4.20 16.28
N VAL A 21 -21.32 3.74 15.88
CA VAL A 21 -20.40 2.94 16.72
C VAL A 21 -19.36 3.85 17.34
N ARG A 22 -19.15 3.70 18.66
CA ARG A 22 -18.09 4.42 19.39
C ARG A 22 -16.77 3.66 19.23
N LEU A 23 -15.78 4.30 18.63
CA LEU A 23 -14.47 3.74 18.39
C LEU A 23 -13.40 4.57 19.11
N PRO A 24 -12.52 3.97 19.91
CA PRO A 24 -11.36 4.65 20.45
C PRO A 24 -10.39 4.97 19.29
N ARG A 25 -9.66 6.06 19.43
CA ARG A 25 -8.57 6.37 18.51
C ARG A 25 -7.26 5.79 19.04
N PRO A 26 -6.82 4.64 18.54
CA PRO A 26 -5.63 3.97 19.09
C PRO A 26 -4.34 4.69 18.72
N PHE A 27 -4.30 5.37 17.56
CA PHE A 27 -3.12 6.04 17.04
C PHE A 27 -3.48 7.18 16.08
N ARG A 28 -2.48 7.97 15.69
CA ARG A 28 -2.63 9.07 14.75
C ARG A 28 -1.86 8.80 13.46
N ILE A 29 -2.54 8.83 12.33
CA ILE A 29 -1.89 8.84 11.01
C ILE A 29 -1.07 10.13 10.88
N ARG A 30 0.22 10.00 10.57
CA ARG A 30 1.15 11.12 10.35
C ARG A 30 1.11 11.60 8.91
N ARG A 31 1.18 10.68 7.97
CA ARG A 31 1.10 10.95 6.54
C ARG A 31 0.74 9.70 5.75
N LEU A 32 0.41 9.88 4.48
CA LEU A 32 0.43 8.81 3.51
C LEU A 32 1.89 8.36 3.33
N GLY A 33 2.17 7.09 3.55
CA GLY A 33 3.50 6.50 3.33
C GLY A 33 3.75 6.32 1.84
N HIS A 34 3.01 5.41 1.25
CA HIS A 34 2.98 5.20 -0.20
C HIS A 34 1.67 4.55 -0.60
N PHE A 35 1.39 4.53 -1.90
CA PHE A 35 0.33 3.70 -2.46
C PHE A 35 0.80 3.01 -3.74
N GLY A 36 0.14 1.90 -4.07
CA GLY A 36 0.48 1.12 -5.24
C GLY A 36 -0.74 0.86 -6.12
N VAL A 37 -0.48 0.80 -7.41
CA VAL A 37 -1.48 0.46 -8.41
C VAL A 37 -1.11 -0.79 -9.19
N ASN A 38 -2.12 -1.58 -9.54
CA ASN A 38 -2.01 -2.69 -10.45
C ASN A 38 -2.43 -2.23 -11.84
N VAL A 39 -1.54 -2.36 -12.81
CA VAL A 39 -1.75 -1.88 -14.18
C VAL A 39 -1.65 -3.03 -15.19
N HIS A 40 -2.25 -2.86 -16.35
CA HIS A 40 -2.14 -3.83 -17.44
C HIS A 40 -0.74 -3.88 -18.03
N ASP A 41 -0.17 -2.69 -18.27
CA ASP A 41 1.12 -2.50 -18.90
C ASP A 41 2.00 -1.63 -17.99
N PRO A 42 2.89 -2.25 -17.20
CA PRO A 42 3.79 -1.53 -16.31
C PRO A 42 4.76 -0.62 -17.03
N GLU A 43 5.20 -0.97 -18.25
CA GLU A 43 6.13 -0.16 -19.03
C GLU A 43 5.48 1.15 -19.48
N THR A 44 4.27 1.08 -20.05
CA THR A 44 3.52 2.27 -20.44
C THR A 44 3.20 3.14 -19.22
N ALA A 45 2.80 2.53 -18.10
CA ALA A 45 2.55 3.26 -16.85
C ALA A 45 3.84 3.92 -16.33
N LYS A 46 4.96 3.20 -16.29
CA LYS A 46 6.27 3.74 -15.92
C LYS A 46 6.63 4.96 -16.77
N ASP A 47 6.49 4.85 -18.08
CA ASP A 47 6.78 5.97 -19.00
C ASP A 47 5.92 7.19 -18.69
N PHE A 48 4.64 7.00 -18.45
CA PHE A 48 3.75 8.10 -18.06
C PHE A 48 4.21 8.76 -16.76
N TYR A 49 4.38 7.97 -15.69
CA TYR A 49 4.72 8.53 -14.38
C TYR A 49 6.15 9.09 -14.33
N CYS A 50 7.11 8.46 -14.98
CA CYS A 50 8.51 8.90 -14.93
C CYS A 50 8.81 10.01 -15.95
N LYS A 51 8.42 9.83 -17.21
CA LYS A 51 8.76 10.79 -18.29
C LYS A 51 7.86 12.01 -18.28
N LEU A 52 6.55 11.83 -18.02
CA LEU A 52 5.60 12.94 -18.06
C LEU A 52 5.47 13.62 -16.70
N LEU A 53 5.33 12.87 -15.61
CA LEU A 53 5.14 13.42 -14.27
C LEU A 53 6.44 13.59 -13.47
N GLY A 54 7.57 13.10 -13.98
CA GLY A 54 8.89 13.33 -13.40
C GLY A 54 9.23 12.48 -12.17
N LEU A 55 8.51 11.36 -11.92
CA LEU A 55 8.90 10.43 -10.88
C LEU A 55 10.21 9.73 -11.26
N ARG A 56 10.98 9.34 -10.26
CA ARG A 56 12.23 8.59 -10.44
C ARG A 56 12.06 7.16 -9.96
N ILE A 57 12.55 6.19 -10.73
CA ILE A 57 12.62 4.80 -10.30
C ILE A 57 13.68 4.72 -9.20
N SER A 58 13.31 4.11 -8.09
CA SER A 58 14.21 3.81 -6.98
C SER A 58 14.58 2.34 -6.93
N ASP A 59 13.68 1.46 -7.39
CA ASP A 59 13.92 0.03 -7.41
C ASP A 59 12.97 -0.66 -8.39
N GLU A 60 13.33 -1.88 -8.80
CA GLU A 60 12.52 -2.75 -9.65
C GLU A 60 12.35 -4.11 -8.96
N ILE A 61 11.21 -4.72 -9.13
CA ILE A 61 10.96 -6.08 -8.65
C ILE A 61 10.56 -6.98 -9.81
N ASP A 62 11.33 -8.05 -10.02
CA ASP A 62 10.97 -9.13 -10.92
C ASP A 62 10.21 -10.20 -10.15
N PHE A 63 8.99 -10.48 -10.59
CA PHE A 63 8.13 -11.51 -10.02
C PHE A 63 8.41 -12.90 -10.60
N SER A 64 9.35 -13.06 -11.54
CA SER A 64 9.80 -14.37 -12.03
C SER A 64 10.21 -15.26 -10.85
N GLY A 65 9.82 -16.53 -10.89
CA GLY A 65 10.12 -17.45 -9.79
C GLY A 65 9.18 -17.38 -8.56
N ARG A 66 8.23 -16.44 -8.53
CA ARG A 66 7.20 -16.41 -7.48
C ARG A 66 6.12 -17.49 -7.63
N MET A 67 6.06 -18.09 -8.81
CA MET A 67 5.24 -19.26 -9.13
C MET A 67 5.90 -20.06 -10.25
N PRO A 68 5.47 -21.32 -10.51
CA PRO A 68 5.96 -22.11 -11.63
C PRO A 68 5.84 -21.37 -12.97
N GLU A 69 6.83 -21.53 -13.85
CA GLU A 69 6.91 -20.81 -15.12
C GLU A 69 5.70 -21.03 -16.02
N GLU A 70 5.15 -22.23 -16.05
CA GLU A 70 3.95 -22.55 -16.83
C GLU A 70 2.71 -21.75 -16.40
N LYS A 71 2.67 -21.30 -15.14
CA LYS A 71 1.62 -20.41 -14.61
C LYS A 71 1.96 -18.93 -14.82
N MET A 72 3.26 -18.60 -14.79
CA MET A 72 3.73 -17.23 -14.93
C MET A 72 3.70 -16.74 -16.38
N ALA A 73 4.14 -17.58 -17.33
CA ALA A 73 4.29 -17.20 -18.75
C ALA A 73 3.02 -16.57 -19.36
N PRO A 74 1.81 -17.09 -19.13
CA PRO A 74 0.60 -16.50 -19.71
C PRO A 74 0.17 -15.17 -19.07
N LEU A 75 0.78 -14.75 -17.97
CA LEU A 75 0.39 -13.52 -17.26
C LEU A 75 0.92 -12.25 -17.91
N GLY A 76 1.95 -12.34 -18.75
CA GLY A 76 2.55 -11.19 -19.45
C GLY A 76 3.65 -10.52 -18.63
N PRO A 77 3.69 -9.17 -18.55
CA PRO A 77 4.75 -8.45 -17.86
C PRO A 77 4.91 -8.90 -16.41
N ARG A 78 6.18 -8.98 -15.95
CA ARG A 78 6.54 -9.55 -14.64
C ARG A 78 7.26 -8.56 -13.73
N VAL A 79 7.66 -7.41 -14.27
CA VAL A 79 8.43 -6.40 -13.55
C VAL A 79 7.49 -5.35 -12.99
N GLY A 80 7.69 -5.00 -11.74
CA GLY A 80 7.05 -3.87 -11.08
C GLY A 80 8.08 -2.81 -10.71
N TYR A 81 7.63 -1.58 -10.49
CA TYR A 81 8.47 -0.42 -10.28
C TYR A 81 8.14 0.28 -8.98
N PHE A 82 9.16 0.53 -8.18
CA PHE A 82 9.10 1.44 -7.04
C PHE A 82 9.55 2.81 -7.49
N THR A 83 8.67 3.81 -7.35
CA THR A 83 8.96 5.16 -7.82
C THR A 83 8.80 6.19 -6.71
N ARG A 84 9.48 7.33 -6.86
CA ARG A 84 9.48 8.42 -5.89
C ARG A 84 9.49 9.79 -6.56
N HIS A 85 8.95 10.77 -5.86
CA HIS A 85 9.08 12.19 -6.22
C HIS A 85 9.94 12.98 -5.21
N GLY A 86 10.22 12.40 -4.04
CA GLY A 86 10.96 13.02 -2.95
C GLY A 86 12.14 12.19 -2.47
N THR A 87 12.44 12.26 -1.19
CA THR A 87 13.57 11.59 -0.51
C THR A 87 13.25 10.20 0.00
N ASP A 88 11.98 9.81 0.07
CA ASP A 88 11.59 8.45 0.45
C ASP A 88 12.14 7.43 -0.56
N HIS A 89 12.35 6.18 -0.13
CA HIS A 89 12.73 5.11 -1.04
C HIS A 89 11.69 4.98 -2.16
N HIS A 90 10.41 4.97 -1.81
CA HIS A 90 9.31 5.03 -2.77
C HIS A 90 8.09 5.71 -2.14
N SER A 91 7.29 6.32 -2.99
CA SER A 91 6.00 6.92 -2.62
C SER A 91 4.86 6.43 -3.52
N PHE A 92 5.21 5.85 -4.66
CA PHE A 92 4.27 5.28 -5.61
C PHE A 92 4.82 4.00 -6.22
N VAL A 93 3.99 2.97 -6.36
CA VAL A 93 4.38 1.64 -6.84
C VAL A 93 3.49 1.23 -8.01
N ILE A 94 4.09 0.67 -9.05
CA ILE A 94 3.44 0.21 -10.27
C ILE A 94 3.67 -1.28 -10.41
N PHE A 95 2.62 -2.10 -10.35
CA PHE A 95 2.72 -3.55 -10.42
C PHE A 95 1.91 -4.13 -11.59
N PRO A 96 2.37 -5.27 -12.16
CA PRO A 96 1.66 -5.98 -13.22
C PRO A 96 0.38 -6.64 -12.67
N ARG A 97 -0.80 -6.16 -13.10
CA ARG A 97 -2.11 -6.56 -12.54
C ARG A 97 -2.35 -8.06 -12.56
N ARG A 98 -2.10 -8.72 -13.70
CA ARG A 98 -2.38 -10.16 -13.83
C ARG A 98 -1.51 -11.00 -12.90
N VAL A 99 -0.25 -10.62 -12.73
CA VAL A 99 0.66 -11.29 -11.79
C VAL A 99 0.20 -11.08 -10.35
N MET A 100 -0.14 -9.84 -9.98
CA MET A 100 -0.63 -9.54 -8.63
C MET A 100 -1.94 -10.28 -8.32
N ASN A 101 -2.88 -10.31 -9.27
CA ASN A 101 -4.12 -11.06 -9.12
C ASN A 101 -3.86 -12.55 -8.93
N ALA A 102 -2.97 -13.15 -9.72
CA ALA A 102 -2.62 -14.57 -9.61
C ALA A 102 -1.96 -14.89 -8.26
N LEU A 103 -1.04 -14.04 -7.78
CA LEU A 103 -0.37 -14.20 -6.49
C LEU A 103 -1.34 -14.07 -5.30
N ALA A 104 -2.33 -13.18 -5.42
CA ALA A 104 -3.35 -12.96 -4.40
C ALA A 104 -4.52 -13.96 -4.46
N GLY A 105 -4.55 -14.86 -5.45
CA GLY A 105 -5.69 -15.78 -5.66
C GLY A 105 -6.98 -15.07 -6.11
N VAL A 106 -6.85 -13.88 -6.69
CA VAL A 106 -7.97 -13.09 -7.22
C VAL A 106 -8.16 -13.42 -8.70
N PRO A 107 -9.40 -13.44 -9.23
CA PRO A 107 -9.64 -13.70 -10.66
C PRO A 107 -8.83 -12.77 -11.56
N LEU A 108 -8.21 -13.31 -12.62
CA LEU A 108 -7.39 -12.52 -13.56
C LEU A 108 -8.19 -11.44 -14.30
N THR A 109 -9.51 -11.56 -14.32
CA THR A 109 -10.47 -10.58 -14.88
C THR A 109 -10.84 -9.46 -13.90
N SER A 110 -10.38 -9.55 -12.65
CA SER A 110 -10.66 -8.50 -11.65
C SER A 110 -10.09 -7.16 -12.08
N ASP A 111 -10.91 -6.12 -12.00
CA ASP A 111 -10.53 -4.74 -12.31
C ASP A 111 -10.01 -3.96 -11.10
N VAL A 112 -9.69 -4.64 -10.02
CA VAL A 112 -9.05 -3.99 -8.85
C VAL A 112 -7.69 -3.45 -9.25
N THR A 113 -7.58 -2.12 -9.25
CA THR A 113 -6.36 -1.42 -9.66
C THR A 113 -5.54 -0.93 -8.48
N ILE A 114 -6.14 -0.72 -7.31
CA ILE A 114 -5.40 -0.35 -6.10
C ILE A 114 -4.77 -1.61 -5.50
N ASN A 115 -3.45 -1.61 -5.38
CA ASN A 115 -2.69 -2.69 -4.75
C ASN A 115 -2.67 -2.51 -3.22
N GLN A 116 -2.27 -1.34 -2.78
CA GLN A 116 -2.12 -1.01 -1.36
C GLN A 116 -2.18 0.50 -1.12
N ILE A 117 -2.59 0.85 0.10
CA ILE A 117 -2.45 2.20 0.65
C ILE A 117 -1.75 2.05 1.98
N THR A 118 -0.59 2.67 2.14
CA THR A 118 0.24 2.56 3.33
C THR A 118 0.28 3.88 4.07
N TRP A 119 0.04 3.82 5.38
CA TRP A 119 0.03 4.96 6.26
C TRP A 119 1.25 4.92 7.19
N GLN A 120 1.77 6.08 7.52
CA GLN A 120 2.82 6.21 8.53
C GLN A 120 2.20 6.57 9.88
N ALA A 121 2.45 5.73 10.87
CA ALA A 121 2.22 6.03 12.28
C ALA A 121 3.46 6.69 12.92
N GLY A 122 3.32 7.23 14.11
CA GLY A 122 4.38 7.97 14.80
C GLY A 122 5.40 7.07 15.51
N SER A 123 5.01 5.84 15.83
CA SER A 123 5.85 4.89 16.56
C SER A 123 5.44 3.45 16.30
N LEU A 124 6.32 2.50 16.62
CA LEU A 124 6.00 1.08 16.57
C LEU A 124 4.83 0.72 17.50
N ARG A 125 4.73 1.37 18.66
CA ARG A 125 3.61 1.18 19.59
C ARG A 125 2.28 1.54 18.94
N GLU A 126 2.22 2.69 18.22
CA GLU A 126 1.00 3.09 17.48
C GLU A 126 0.64 2.11 16.36
N VAL A 127 1.61 1.44 15.74
CA VAL A 127 1.34 0.36 14.75
C VAL A 127 0.69 -0.84 15.43
N VAL A 128 1.19 -1.24 16.60
CA VAL A 128 0.63 -2.35 17.37
C VAL A 128 -0.80 -2.00 17.84
N ASP A 129 -0.98 -0.82 18.40
CA ASP A 129 -2.30 -0.36 18.90
C ASP A 129 -3.34 -0.23 17.75
N GLY A 130 -2.88 -0.03 16.51
CA GLY A 130 -3.75 0.04 15.34
C GLY A 130 -4.10 -1.31 14.72
N HIS A 131 -3.43 -2.39 15.15
CA HIS A 131 -3.72 -3.76 14.70
C HIS A 131 -4.83 -4.41 15.55
N GLU A 132 -4.98 -4.03 16.82
CA GLU A 132 -6.03 -4.52 17.74
C GLU A 132 -7.41 -3.92 17.41
#